data_2b5ffe0df7b634c23b4627d4b2374566
#
_entry.id   2b5ffe0df7b634c23b4627d4b2374566
#
_cell.length_a   1.000
_cell.length_b   1.000
_cell.length_c   1.000
_cell.angle_alpha   90.00
_cell.angle_beta   90.00
_cell.angle_gamma   90.00
#
_symmetry.space_group_name_H-M   'P 1'
#
loop_
_entity.id
_entity.type
_entity.pdbx_description
1 polymer ?
#
loop_
_entity_poly.entity_id
_entity_poly.type
_entity_poly.pdbx_seq_one_letter_code
_entity_poly.pdbx_strand_id
1 'polypeptide(L)'
;PDLIYLNEINEKYGAKEFLVLTYSPNSKMNSDESIRNLSELKNELKSLDWVHNVITLLDIPLLEATDDGLIERIQNFKTLSNKNIDKERGFNEILNSPVFKNFVISEDGKTSGIIVYIKPNKIDKQIKTERELEAFKDKVKKDRHQNILKLEKL
;
A
#
# COMPACT_ATOMS: atom_id res chain seq x y z
N PRO A 1 -6.19 25.62 -2.50
CA PRO A 1 -7.20 24.82 -1.81
C PRO A 1 -6.83 23.33 -1.79
N ASP A 2 -6.39 22.75 -2.91
CA ASP A 2 -6.18 21.31 -3.06
C ASP A 2 -4.98 20.77 -2.25
N LEU A 3 -3.91 21.56 -2.12
CA LEU A 3 -2.73 21.19 -1.32
C LEU A 3 -3.03 21.17 0.19
N ILE A 4 -3.89 22.07 0.67
CA ILE A 4 -4.28 22.12 2.08
C ILE A 4 -5.09 20.87 2.40
N TYR A 5 -6.08 20.55 1.56
CA TYR A 5 -6.90 19.36 1.70
C TYR A 5 -6.10 18.06 1.62
N LEU A 6 -5.13 17.98 0.69
CA LEU A 6 -4.23 16.84 0.58
C LEU A 6 -3.37 16.67 1.85
N ASN A 7 -2.87 17.78 2.42
CA ASN A 7 -2.10 17.74 3.66
C ASN A 7 -2.96 17.28 4.85
N GLU A 8 -4.21 17.75 4.97
CA GLU A 8 -5.15 17.31 6.01
C GLU A 8 -5.46 15.81 5.90
N ILE A 9 -5.64 15.29 4.68
CA ILE A 9 -5.81 13.84 4.45
C ILE A 9 -4.55 13.08 4.84
N ASN A 10 -3.38 13.55 4.42
CA ASN A 10 -2.10 12.91 4.75
C ASN A 10 -1.82 12.92 6.25
N GLU A 11 -2.20 13.97 6.96
CA GLU A 11 -2.09 14.04 8.42
C GLU A 11 -3.04 13.08 9.12
N LYS A 12 -4.28 12.96 8.64
CA LYS A 12 -5.31 12.13 9.26
C LYS A 12 -5.12 10.64 8.99
N TYR A 13 -4.67 10.27 7.78
CA TYR A 13 -4.58 8.87 7.34
C TYR A 13 -3.14 8.37 7.18
N GLY A 14 -2.15 9.24 7.32
CA GLY A 14 -0.75 8.95 7.10
C GLY A 14 -0.43 8.85 5.60
N ALA A 15 0.48 9.68 5.10
CA ALA A 15 1.02 9.53 3.75
C ALA A 15 1.86 8.25 3.72
N LYS A 16 1.38 7.23 3.02
CA LYS A 16 2.20 6.05 2.70
C LYS A 16 2.71 6.24 1.29
N GLU A 17 3.99 6.55 1.17
CA GLU A 17 4.66 6.58 -0.11
C GLU A 17 4.78 5.17 -0.67
N PHE A 18 4.50 5.00 -1.95
CA PHE A 18 4.63 3.73 -2.63
C PHE A 18 5.08 3.92 -4.08
N LEU A 19 5.72 2.89 -4.61
CA LEU A 19 6.03 2.77 -6.02
C LEU A 19 5.11 1.72 -6.64
N VAL A 20 4.73 1.93 -7.88
CA VAL A 20 4.04 0.93 -8.69
C VAL A 20 5.00 0.43 -9.76
N LEU A 21 5.26 -0.86 -9.73
CA LEU A 21 6.02 -1.57 -10.76
C LEU A 21 5.07 -2.45 -11.55
N THR A 22 5.44 -2.82 -12.77
CA THR A 22 4.71 -3.76 -13.60
C THR A 22 5.55 -5.00 -13.86
N TYR A 23 4.90 -6.15 -13.86
CA TYR A 23 5.50 -7.44 -14.18
C TYR A 23 4.76 -8.06 -15.36
N SER A 24 5.48 -8.32 -16.45
CA SER A 24 4.96 -8.92 -17.68
C SER A 24 5.88 -10.08 -18.08
N PRO A 25 5.57 -11.31 -17.68
CA PRO A 25 6.39 -12.48 -18.02
C PRO A 25 6.23 -12.86 -19.50
N ASN A 26 7.23 -13.55 -20.04
CA ASN A 26 7.16 -14.12 -21.40
C ASN A 26 6.25 -15.37 -21.46
N SER A 27 6.06 -16.05 -20.33
CA SER A 27 5.15 -17.20 -20.17
C SER A 27 3.79 -16.74 -19.64
N LYS A 28 2.83 -17.67 -19.54
CA LYS A 28 1.53 -17.34 -18.95
C LYS A 28 1.70 -16.85 -17.49
N MET A 29 0.96 -15.83 -17.10
CA MET A 29 1.03 -15.23 -15.76
C MET A 29 0.79 -16.25 -14.62
N ASN A 30 -0.10 -17.21 -14.83
CA ASN A 30 -0.42 -18.29 -13.89
C ASN A 30 0.47 -19.53 -13.99
N SER A 31 1.52 -19.51 -14.84
CA SER A 31 2.48 -20.62 -14.92
C SER A 31 3.35 -20.71 -13.66
N ASP A 32 3.84 -21.91 -13.37
CA ASP A 32 4.75 -22.13 -12.20
C ASP A 32 6.00 -21.27 -12.30
N GLU A 33 6.51 -21.06 -13.50
CA GLU A 33 7.67 -20.21 -13.76
C GLU A 33 7.38 -18.73 -13.40
N SER A 34 6.28 -18.19 -13.92
CA SER A 34 5.90 -16.79 -13.66
C SER A 34 5.60 -16.54 -12.18
N ILE A 35 4.91 -17.46 -11.52
CA ILE A 35 4.60 -17.40 -10.09
C ILE A 35 5.90 -17.43 -9.27
N ARG A 36 6.83 -18.32 -9.60
CA ARG A 36 8.13 -18.42 -8.93
C ARG A 36 8.94 -17.13 -9.12
N ASN A 37 9.09 -16.66 -10.35
CA ASN A 37 9.84 -15.43 -10.65
C ASN A 37 9.25 -14.21 -9.96
N LEU A 38 7.93 -14.09 -9.92
CA LEU A 38 7.25 -13.01 -9.18
C LEU A 38 7.46 -13.13 -7.66
N SER A 39 7.47 -14.35 -7.14
CA SER A 39 7.77 -14.60 -5.71
C SER A 39 9.21 -14.24 -5.35
N GLU A 40 10.17 -14.60 -6.20
CA GLU A 40 11.58 -14.24 -6.02
C GLU A 40 11.76 -12.73 -6.06
N LEU A 41 11.23 -12.06 -7.09
CA LEU A 41 11.25 -10.59 -7.21
C LEU A 41 10.63 -9.91 -5.98
N LYS A 42 9.49 -10.40 -5.49
CA LYS A 42 8.86 -9.91 -4.26
C LYS A 42 9.78 -10.01 -3.05
N ASN A 43 10.46 -11.15 -2.90
CA ASN A 43 11.39 -11.38 -1.78
C ASN A 43 12.62 -10.48 -1.89
N GLU A 44 13.17 -10.29 -3.08
CA GLU A 44 14.28 -9.37 -3.32
C GLU A 44 13.88 -7.92 -2.99
N LEU A 45 12.73 -7.47 -3.46
CA LEU A 45 12.22 -6.13 -3.13
C LEU A 45 12.01 -5.97 -1.61
N LYS A 46 11.47 -6.98 -0.93
CA LYS A 46 11.30 -6.97 0.54
C LYS A 46 12.60 -6.93 1.31
N SER A 47 13.69 -7.42 0.74
CA SER A 47 15.02 -7.41 1.38
C SER A 47 15.68 -6.03 1.38
N LEU A 48 15.18 -5.07 0.60
CA LEU A 48 15.72 -3.72 0.54
C LEU A 48 15.39 -2.94 1.81
N ASP A 49 16.40 -2.30 2.39
CA ASP A 49 16.28 -1.61 3.69
C ASP A 49 15.21 -0.51 3.73
N TRP A 50 14.97 0.14 2.60
CA TRP A 50 14.00 1.23 2.46
C TRP A 50 12.57 0.74 2.16
N VAL A 51 12.37 -0.54 1.87
CA VAL A 51 11.05 -1.14 1.61
C VAL A 51 10.38 -1.54 2.92
N HIS A 52 9.13 -1.11 3.08
CA HIS A 52 8.27 -1.48 4.20
C HIS A 52 7.48 -2.75 3.91
N ASN A 53 6.84 -2.82 2.75
CA ASN A 53 6.03 -3.96 2.31
C ASN A 53 5.94 -4.01 0.79
N VAL A 54 5.67 -5.20 0.25
CA VAL A 54 5.45 -5.42 -1.19
C VAL A 54 4.17 -6.23 -1.35
N ILE A 55 3.24 -5.73 -2.16
CA ILE A 55 2.00 -6.40 -2.52
C ILE A 55 2.05 -6.74 -4.01
N THR A 56 1.71 -7.97 -4.34
CA THR A 56 1.71 -8.52 -5.69
C THR A 56 0.43 -9.30 -5.96
N LEU A 57 0.26 -9.80 -7.17
CA LEU A 57 -0.80 -10.76 -7.53
C LEU A 57 -0.85 -11.98 -6.59
N LEU A 58 0.29 -12.36 -5.99
CA LEU A 58 0.40 -13.52 -5.11
C LEU A 58 -0.15 -13.28 -3.70
N ASP A 59 -0.55 -12.07 -3.36
CA ASP A 59 -1.12 -11.70 -2.06
C ASP A 59 -2.65 -11.62 -2.09
N ILE A 60 -3.25 -11.80 -3.26
CA ILE A 60 -4.70 -11.69 -3.42
C ILE A 60 -5.36 -12.93 -2.82
N PRO A 61 -6.29 -12.75 -1.86
CA PRO A 61 -7.06 -13.84 -1.31
C PRO A 61 -8.03 -14.40 -2.34
N LEU A 62 -8.04 -15.72 -2.47
CA LEU A 62 -8.96 -16.47 -3.34
C LEU A 62 -10.12 -17.00 -2.52
N LEU A 63 -11.33 -16.73 -2.95
CA LEU A 63 -12.56 -17.14 -2.27
C LEU A 63 -13.29 -18.28 -3.01
N GLU A 64 -13.15 -18.34 -4.34
CA GLU A 64 -13.87 -19.29 -5.19
C GLU A 64 -12.99 -20.47 -5.64
N ALA A 65 -11.68 -20.28 -5.70
CA ALA A 65 -10.74 -21.30 -6.20
C ALA A 65 -10.41 -22.40 -5.18
N THR A 66 -11.18 -22.51 -4.09
CA THR A 66 -11.01 -23.53 -3.05
C THR A 66 -12.31 -24.27 -2.83
N ASP A 67 -12.21 -25.56 -2.49
CA ASP A 67 -13.36 -26.39 -2.14
C ASP A 67 -13.67 -26.37 -0.62
N ASP A 68 -12.98 -25.50 0.13
CA ASP A 68 -13.16 -25.33 1.57
C ASP A 68 -14.51 -24.69 1.91
N GLY A 69 -15.02 -24.91 3.12
CA GLY A 69 -16.22 -24.24 3.62
C GLY A 69 -16.06 -22.73 3.73
N LEU A 70 -17.15 -21.96 3.64
CA LEU A 70 -17.11 -20.50 3.65
C LEU A 70 -16.36 -19.91 4.88
N ILE A 71 -16.57 -20.48 6.05
CA ILE A 71 -15.91 -20.03 7.30
C ILE A 71 -14.38 -20.25 7.21
N GLU A 72 -13.97 -21.40 6.68
CA GLU A 72 -12.57 -21.76 6.54
C GLU A 72 -11.87 -20.85 5.51
N ARG A 73 -12.55 -20.52 4.40
CA ARG A 73 -12.04 -19.56 3.39
C ARG A 73 -11.78 -18.18 3.98
N ILE A 74 -12.66 -17.72 4.89
CA ILE A 74 -12.52 -16.40 5.53
C ILE A 74 -11.40 -16.40 6.59
N GLN A 75 -11.22 -17.50 7.30
CA GLN A 75 -10.21 -17.62 8.35
C GLN A 75 -8.80 -17.93 7.81
N ASN A 76 -8.71 -18.71 6.73
CA ASN A 76 -7.48 -19.21 6.14
C ASN A 76 -7.43 -18.90 4.64
N PHE A 77 -7.28 -17.61 4.29
CA PHE A 77 -7.19 -17.20 2.90
C PHE A 77 -6.09 -17.96 2.16
N LYS A 78 -6.45 -18.58 1.04
CA LYS A 78 -5.50 -19.14 0.10
C LYS A 78 -5.20 -18.14 -1.02
N THR A 79 -4.02 -18.23 -1.59
CA THR A 79 -3.54 -17.37 -2.68
C THR A 79 -2.94 -18.24 -3.77
N LEU A 80 -2.60 -17.65 -4.90
CA LEU A 80 -1.92 -18.35 -6.01
C LEU A 80 -0.57 -18.98 -5.62
N SER A 81 0.02 -18.57 -4.50
CA SER A 81 1.27 -19.15 -3.98
C SER A 81 1.08 -20.49 -3.26
N ASN A 82 -0.14 -20.84 -2.89
CA ASN A 82 -0.39 -22.08 -2.17
C ASN A 82 -0.29 -23.31 -3.09
N LYS A 83 0.34 -24.38 -2.58
CA LYS A 83 0.62 -25.61 -3.38
C LYS A 83 -0.63 -26.35 -3.84
N ASN A 84 -1.72 -26.28 -3.06
CA ASN A 84 -2.96 -27.06 -3.27
C ASN A 84 -4.07 -26.20 -3.88
N ILE A 85 -3.71 -25.21 -4.68
CA ILE A 85 -4.66 -24.37 -5.40
C ILE A 85 -4.65 -24.73 -6.88
N ASP A 86 -5.84 -24.81 -7.47
CA ASP A 86 -6.00 -24.77 -8.91
C ASP A 86 -5.65 -23.35 -9.39
N LYS A 87 -4.43 -23.22 -9.94
CA LYS A 87 -3.88 -21.93 -10.38
C LYS A 87 -4.67 -21.30 -11.52
N GLU A 88 -5.25 -22.10 -12.38
CA GLU A 88 -6.06 -21.59 -13.50
C GLU A 88 -7.38 -21.03 -12.98
N ARG A 89 -8.05 -21.76 -12.10
CA ARG A 89 -9.29 -21.31 -11.44
C ARG A 89 -9.04 -20.06 -10.60
N GLY A 90 -7.97 -20.05 -9.79
CA GLY A 90 -7.61 -18.88 -8.97
C GLY A 90 -7.23 -17.67 -9.78
N PHE A 91 -6.51 -17.86 -10.89
CA PHE A 91 -6.16 -16.77 -11.78
C PHE A 91 -7.40 -16.18 -12.49
N ASN A 92 -8.32 -17.04 -12.94
CA ASN A 92 -9.58 -16.61 -13.54
C ASN A 92 -10.48 -15.86 -12.53
N GLU A 93 -10.49 -16.26 -11.26
CA GLU A 93 -11.17 -15.53 -10.20
C GLU A 93 -10.64 -14.08 -10.08
N ILE A 94 -9.32 -13.91 -10.07
CA ILE A 94 -8.70 -12.57 -10.02
C ILE A 94 -9.00 -11.76 -11.28
N LEU A 95 -8.85 -12.37 -12.45
CA LEU A 95 -9.04 -11.71 -13.74
C LEU A 95 -10.48 -11.24 -13.97
N ASN A 96 -11.46 -11.96 -13.43
CA ASN A 96 -12.88 -11.62 -13.54
C ASN A 96 -13.38 -10.77 -12.37
N SER A 97 -12.56 -10.56 -11.35
CA SER A 97 -12.94 -9.75 -10.19
C SER A 97 -13.08 -8.27 -10.56
N PRO A 98 -14.20 -7.61 -10.26
CA PRO A 98 -14.37 -6.18 -10.50
C PRO A 98 -13.44 -5.32 -9.64
N VAL A 99 -12.85 -5.89 -8.58
CA VAL A 99 -11.93 -5.19 -7.68
C VAL A 99 -10.50 -5.25 -8.19
N PHE A 100 -10.08 -6.37 -8.78
CA PHE A 100 -8.68 -6.61 -9.14
C PHE A 100 -8.39 -6.41 -10.63
N LYS A 101 -9.38 -6.62 -11.49
CA LYS A 101 -9.28 -6.37 -12.92
C LYS A 101 -8.97 -4.89 -13.19
N ASN A 102 -8.00 -4.62 -14.06
CA ASN A 102 -7.52 -3.28 -14.39
C ASN A 102 -6.88 -2.49 -13.24
N PHE A 103 -6.77 -3.07 -12.04
CA PHE A 103 -6.09 -2.47 -10.91
C PHE A 103 -4.81 -3.22 -10.53
N VAL A 104 -4.92 -4.54 -10.36
CA VAL A 104 -3.77 -5.40 -10.01
C VAL A 104 -3.31 -6.21 -11.22
N ILE A 105 -4.22 -6.51 -12.15
CA ILE A 105 -3.93 -7.25 -13.37
C ILE A 105 -4.61 -6.59 -14.56
N SER A 106 -3.90 -6.55 -15.71
CA SER A 106 -4.45 -6.06 -16.96
C SER A 106 -5.61 -6.92 -17.45
N GLU A 107 -6.47 -6.35 -18.27
CA GLU A 107 -7.66 -7.03 -18.81
C GLU A 107 -7.32 -8.31 -19.59
N ASP A 108 -6.18 -8.31 -20.29
CA ASP A 108 -5.68 -9.45 -21.05
C ASP A 108 -4.90 -10.47 -20.19
N GLY A 109 -4.76 -10.22 -18.90
CA GLY A 109 -4.05 -11.09 -17.96
C GLY A 109 -2.54 -11.20 -18.15
N LYS A 110 -1.93 -10.32 -18.96
CA LYS A 110 -0.51 -10.42 -19.31
C LYS A 110 0.41 -9.58 -18.44
N THR A 111 -0.13 -8.55 -17.77
CA THR A 111 0.65 -7.64 -16.94
C THR A 111 0.04 -7.53 -15.56
N SER A 112 0.84 -7.70 -14.53
CA SER A 112 0.44 -7.52 -13.13
C SER A 112 1.12 -6.30 -12.51
N GLY A 113 0.42 -5.59 -11.65
CA GLY A 113 0.95 -4.54 -10.80
C GLY A 113 1.67 -5.11 -9.58
N ILE A 114 2.71 -4.43 -9.15
CA ILE A 114 3.43 -4.65 -7.89
C ILE A 114 3.44 -3.34 -7.14
N ILE A 115 2.93 -3.31 -5.92
CA ILE A 115 2.91 -2.12 -5.06
C ILE A 115 4.02 -2.28 -4.02
N VAL A 116 4.99 -1.37 -4.04
CA VAL A 116 6.11 -1.33 -3.11
C VAL A 116 5.93 -0.17 -2.16
N TYR A 117 5.56 -0.44 -0.91
CA TYR A 117 5.45 0.57 0.15
C TYR A 117 6.83 0.93 0.69
N ILE A 118 7.11 2.22 0.78
CA ILE A 118 8.38 2.78 1.24
C ILE A 118 8.31 3.05 2.75
N LYS A 119 9.40 2.79 3.46
CA LYS A 119 9.53 3.19 4.87
C LYS A 119 9.60 4.71 4.96
N PRO A 120 8.87 5.35 5.90
CA PRO A 120 8.99 6.78 6.10
C PRO A 120 10.44 7.17 6.39
N ASN A 121 10.93 8.20 5.69
CA ASN A 121 12.27 8.71 5.92
C ASN A 121 12.36 9.32 7.34
N LYS A 122 13.41 8.97 8.09
CA LYS A 122 13.65 9.51 9.45
C LYS A 122 13.86 11.02 9.42
N ILE A 123 14.48 11.53 8.36
CA ILE A 123 14.75 12.96 8.17
C ILE A 123 13.44 13.73 8.00
N ASP A 124 12.49 13.20 7.23
CA ASP A 124 11.19 13.85 7.03
C ASP A 124 10.37 13.91 8.32
N LYS A 125 10.49 12.88 9.17
CA LYS A 125 9.88 12.91 10.51
C LYS A 125 10.51 13.99 11.41
N GLN A 126 11.83 14.16 11.39
CA GLN A 126 12.52 15.21 12.15
C GLN A 126 12.11 16.60 11.68
N ILE A 127 12.12 16.85 10.37
CA ILE A 127 11.71 18.12 9.78
C ILE A 127 10.25 18.44 10.11
N LYS A 128 9.37 17.45 10.07
CA LYS A 128 7.97 17.63 10.44
C LYS A 128 7.83 18.02 11.92
N THR A 129 8.53 17.34 12.81
CA THR A 129 8.53 17.62 14.26
C THR A 129 9.08 19.01 14.57
N GLU A 130 10.15 19.44 13.89
CA GLU A 130 10.71 20.78 14.06
C GLU A 130 9.76 21.88 13.59
N ARG A 131 9.09 21.69 12.44
CA ARG A 131 8.06 22.60 11.92
C ARG A 131 6.86 22.71 12.86
N GLU A 132 6.39 21.58 13.40
CA GLU A 132 5.31 21.53 14.37
C GLU A 132 5.69 22.27 15.67
N LEU A 133 6.93 22.12 16.13
CA LEU A 133 7.45 22.81 17.30
C LEU A 133 7.57 24.34 17.07
N GLU A 134 8.03 24.77 15.90
CA GLU A 134 8.06 26.19 15.53
C GLU A 134 6.66 26.80 15.44
N ALA A 135 5.73 26.12 14.76
CA ALA A 135 4.35 26.57 14.67
C ALA A 135 3.70 26.69 16.05
N PHE A 136 3.98 25.77 16.97
CA PHE A 136 3.52 25.84 18.36
C PHE A 136 4.11 27.03 19.11
N LYS A 137 5.44 27.28 18.97
CA LYS A 137 6.12 28.45 19.57
C LYS A 137 5.53 29.76 19.08
N ASP A 138 5.23 29.86 17.78
CA ASP A 138 4.64 31.07 17.19
C ASP A 138 3.20 31.29 17.66
N LYS A 139 2.41 30.23 17.83
CA LYS A 139 1.08 30.30 18.40
C LYS A 139 1.11 30.81 19.83
N VAL A 140 1.99 30.27 20.67
CA VAL A 140 2.16 30.71 22.07
C VAL A 140 2.60 32.19 22.15
N LYS A 141 3.50 32.64 21.27
CA LYS A 141 3.90 34.05 21.19
C LYS A 141 2.74 34.97 20.83
N LYS A 142 1.91 34.60 19.85
CA LYS A 142 0.72 35.35 19.44
C LYS A 142 -0.31 35.45 20.58
N ASP A 143 -0.61 34.32 21.22
CA ASP A 143 -1.55 34.29 22.34
C ASP A 143 -1.08 35.14 23.51
N ARG A 144 0.23 35.09 23.82
CA ARG A 144 0.83 35.93 24.87
C ARG A 144 0.73 37.42 24.52
N HIS A 145 1.00 37.81 23.29
CA HIS A 145 0.89 39.17 22.82
C HIS A 145 -0.54 39.71 22.90
N GLN A 146 -1.52 38.90 22.47
CA GLN A 146 -2.94 39.26 22.58
C GLN A 146 -3.42 39.43 24.00
N ASN A 147 -2.92 38.61 24.95
CA ASN A 147 -3.27 38.70 26.36
C ASN A 147 -2.68 39.97 26.98
N ILE A 148 -1.47 40.38 26.63
CA ILE A 148 -0.85 41.64 27.06
C ILE A 148 -1.68 42.82 26.58
N LEU A 149 -2.04 42.88 25.30
CA LEU A 149 -2.87 43.94 24.71
C LEU A 149 -4.26 44.05 25.34
N LYS A 150 -4.82 42.96 25.87
CA LYS A 150 -6.07 43.01 26.63
C LYS A 150 -5.92 43.62 28.03
N LEU A 151 -4.79 43.38 28.69
CA LEU A 151 -4.49 43.92 30.01
C LEU A 151 -4.15 45.42 29.94
N GLU A 152 -3.59 45.93 28.86
CA GLU A 152 -3.31 47.34 28.64
C GLU A 152 -4.57 48.19 28.34
N LYS A 153 -5.71 47.55 28.08
CA LYS A 153 -7.00 48.19 27.78
C LYS A 153 -7.97 48.23 28.99
N LEU A 154 -7.55 47.71 30.11
CA LEU A 154 -8.25 47.74 31.40
C LEU A 154 -7.70 48.87 32.24
#